data_9ed6ae49633cc3f15775688f7d0adaf2
#
_entry.id   9ed6ae49633cc3f15775688f7d0adaf2
#
_cell.length_a   1.000
_cell.length_b   1.000
_cell.length_c   1.000
_cell.angle_alpha   90.00
_cell.angle_beta   90.00
_cell.angle_gamma   90.00
#
_symmetry.space_group_name_H-M   'P 1'
#
loop_
_entity.id
_entity.type
_entity.pdbx_description
1 polymer ?
#
loop_
_entity_poly.entity_id
_entity_poly.type
_entity_poly.pdbx_seq_one_letter_code
_entity_poly.pdbx_strand_id
1 'polypeptide(L)'
;MFERFTEKAIKVIMLAQEEARRLGHNFVGTEQILLGLIGEGTGVAAKVLKSLGVNLKDSRIEVEKIIGRGSGFVAVEIPFTPRAKRVLELSLEEARQLGHNYIGTEHLLLGLIREGEGVAARVLENLNVDLTKDRKSTRLNSSH
;
A
#
# COMPACT_ATOMS: atom_id res chain seq x y z
N MET A 1 3.55 0.78 -17.70
CA MET A 1 2.91 1.27 -16.45
C MET A 1 3.95 1.65 -15.39
N PHE A 2 5.06 0.90 -15.29
CA PHE A 2 6.01 1.10 -14.20
C PHE A 2 7.27 1.89 -14.59
N GLU A 3 7.29 2.50 -15.77
CA GLU A 3 8.48 3.19 -16.30
C GLU A 3 8.94 4.37 -15.42
N ARG A 4 7.99 5.00 -14.74
CA ARG A 4 8.29 6.15 -13.87
C ARG A 4 8.46 5.77 -12.41
N PHE A 5 8.35 4.49 -12.08
CA PHE A 5 8.49 4.03 -10.70
C PHE A 5 9.96 4.05 -10.29
N THR A 6 10.22 4.52 -9.07
CA THR A 6 11.55 4.43 -8.47
C THR A 6 11.88 2.96 -8.17
N GLU A 7 13.15 2.65 -7.94
CA GLU A 7 13.58 1.31 -7.57
C GLU A 7 12.86 0.81 -6.32
N LYS A 8 12.69 1.69 -5.32
CA LYS A 8 11.99 1.32 -4.08
C LYS A 8 10.50 1.04 -4.34
N ALA A 9 9.86 1.84 -5.20
CA ALA A 9 8.47 1.60 -5.57
C ALA A 9 8.30 0.28 -6.33
N ILE A 10 9.23 -0.04 -7.24
CA ILE A 10 9.24 -1.34 -7.93
C ILE A 10 9.37 -2.47 -6.89
N LYS A 11 10.26 -2.31 -5.92
CA LYS A 11 10.44 -3.31 -4.87
C LYS A 11 9.14 -3.52 -4.08
N VAL A 12 8.40 -2.45 -3.80
CA VAL A 12 7.08 -2.55 -3.14
C VAL A 12 6.15 -3.45 -3.96
N ILE A 13 6.09 -3.25 -5.28
CA ILE A 13 5.24 -4.06 -6.16
C ILE A 13 5.67 -5.54 -6.13
N MET A 14 6.97 -5.79 -6.17
CA MET A 14 7.51 -7.16 -6.09
C MET A 14 7.15 -7.81 -4.75
N LEU A 15 7.32 -7.08 -3.66
CA LEU A 15 6.98 -7.59 -2.33
C LEU A 15 5.48 -7.80 -2.17
N ALA A 16 4.65 -6.96 -2.79
CA ALA A 16 3.20 -7.15 -2.77
C ALA A 16 2.82 -8.49 -3.40
N GLN A 17 3.45 -8.85 -4.53
CA GLN A 17 3.23 -10.15 -5.16
C GLN A 17 3.70 -11.30 -4.27
N GLU A 18 4.86 -11.15 -3.62
CA GLU A 18 5.35 -12.15 -2.68
C GLU A 18 4.39 -12.34 -1.50
N GLU A 19 3.81 -11.24 -0.98
CA GLU A 19 2.84 -11.35 0.11
C GLU A 19 1.55 -12.07 -0.33
N ALA A 20 1.06 -11.82 -1.53
CA ALA A 20 -0.08 -12.54 -2.06
C ALA A 20 0.25 -14.04 -2.19
N ARG A 21 1.42 -14.35 -2.72
CA ARG A 21 1.89 -15.73 -2.88
C ARG A 21 2.04 -16.44 -1.55
N ARG A 22 2.54 -15.74 -0.54
CA ARG A 22 2.74 -16.31 0.81
C ARG A 22 1.43 -16.85 1.40
N LEU A 23 0.31 -16.17 1.16
CA LEU A 23 -1.00 -16.61 1.63
C LEU A 23 -1.78 -17.43 0.61
N GLY A 24 -1.19 -17.74 -0.54
CA GLY A 24 -1.83 -18.56 -1.57
C GLY A 24 -2.93 -17.85 -2.34
N HIS A 25 -2.88 -16.53 -2.48
CA HIS A 25 -3.87 -15.75 -3.21
C HIS A 25 -3.42 -15.48 -4.64
N ASN A 26 -4.39 -15.45 -5.55
CA ASN A 26 -4.15 -15.23 -6.99
C ASN A 26 -4.37 -13.79 -7.43
N PHE A 27 -4.57 -12.87 -6.49
CA PHE A 27 -4.72 -11.45 -6.78
C PHE A 27 -3.95 -10.62 -5.76
N VAL A 28 -3.36 -9.52 -6.23
CA VAL A 28 -2.72 -8.54 -5.36
C VAL A 28 -3.77 -7.48 -5.04
N GLY A 29 -4.19 -7.44 -3.79
CA GLY A 29 -5.13 -6.44 -3.29
C GLY A 29 -4.42 -5.25 -2.66
N THR A 30 -5.19 -4.30 -2.17
CA THR A 30 -4.64 -3.12 -1.49
C THR A 30 -3.84 -3.54 -0.25
N GLU A 31 -4.26 -4.60 0.43
CA GLU A 31 -3.56 -5.12 1.61
C GLU A 31 -2.15 -5.60 1.29
N GLN A 32 -1.94 -6.23 0.14
CA GLN A 32 -0.60 -6.67 -0.26
C GLN A 32 0.28 -5.47 -0.63
N ILE A 33 -0.29 -4.44 -1.23
CA ILE A 33 0.46 -3.20 -1.49
C ILE A 33 0.90 -2.59 -0.15
N LEU A 34 0.01 -2.54 0.83
CA LEU A 34 0.37 -2.07 2.17
C LEU A 34 1.52 -2.87 2.77
N LEU A 35 1.43 -4.21 2.71
CA LEU A 35 2.50 -5.07 3.22
C LEU A 35 3.82 -4.85 2.48
N GLY A 36 3.74 -4.61 1.16
CA GLY A 36 4.91 -4.28 0.36
C GLY A 36 5.56 -2.96 0.78
N LEU A 37 4.74 -1.94 1.06
CA LEU A 37 5.23 -0.64 1.55
C LEU A 37 5.97 -0.77 2.88
N ILE A 38 5.40 -1.56 3.79
CA ILE A 38 6.03 -1.81 5.09
C ILE A 38 7.31 -2.62 4.91
N GLY A 39 7.25 -3.68 4.14
CA GLY A 39 8.35 -4.64 3.98
C GLY A 39 9.55 -4.09 3.23
N GLU A 40 9.35 -3.11 2.36
CA GLU A 40 10.46 -2.46 1.67
C GLU A 40 11.41 -1.78 2.68
N GLY A 41 10.86 -1.15 3.70
CA GLY A 41 11.59 -0.77 4.91
C GLY A 41 12.44 0.50 4.85
N THR A 42 12.77 1.02 3.68
CA THR A 42 13.71 2.15 3.54
C THR A 42 13.14 3.40 2.89
N GLY A 43 12.00 3.28 2.20
CA GLY A 43 11.37 4.41 1.52
C GLY A 43 10.63 5.33 2.49
N VAL A 44 10.15 6.44 1.95
CA VAL A 44 9.38 7.43 2.73
C VAL A 44 8.13 6.78 3.35
N ALA A 45 7.42 5.95 2.58
CA ALA A 45 6.21 5.29 3.07
C ALA A 45 6.52 4.38 4.26
N ALA A 46 7.58 3.57 4.17
CA ALA A 46 7.98 2.68 5.25
C ALA A 46 8.29 3.45 6.53
N LYS A 47 8.98 4.58 6.39
CA LYS A 47 9.33 5.44 7.54
C LYS A 47 8.09 6.04 8.18
N VAL A 48 7.15 6.53 7.37
CA VAL A 48 5.89 7.10 7.87
C VAL A 48 5.08 6.04 8.61
N LEU A 49 4.90 4.86 7.99
CA LEU A 49 4.13 3.78 8.61
C LEU A 49 4.77 3.31 9.90
N LYS A 50 6.09 3.20 9.94
CA LYS A 50 6.82 2.84 11.16
C LYS A 50 6.59 3.88 12.26
N SER A 51 6.62 5.16 11.92
CA SER A 51 6.39 6.24 12.89
C SER A 51 4.98 6.19 13.48
N LEU A 52 4.03 5.63 12.74
CA LEU A 52 2.66 5.45 13.18
C LEU A 52 2.44 4.13 13.93
N GLY A 53 3.51 3.37 14.17
CA GLY A 53 3.44 2.10 14.90
C GLY A 53 3.03 0.90 14.05
N VAL A 54 3.02 1.04 12.72
CA VAL A 54 2.65 -0.05 11.82
C VAL A 54 3.90 -0.90 11.55
N ASN A 55 3.82 -2.20 11.83
CA ASN A 55 4.90 -3.14 11.56
C ASN A 55 4.40 -4.31 10.71
N LEU A 56 5.32 -5.02 10.08
CA LEU A 56 5.00 -6.08 9.14
C LEU A 56 4.31 -7.26 9.81
N LYS A 57 4.80 -7.67 10.97
CA LYS A 57 4.27 -8.84 11.68
C LYS A 57 2.79 -8.66 12.03
N ASP A 58 2.45 -7.56 12.68
CA ASP A 58 1.08 -7.30 13.11
C ASP A 58 0.17 -7.07 11.91
N SER A 59 0.68 -6.41 10.87
CA SER A 59 -0.08 -6.18 9.64
C SER A 59 -0.39 -7.48 8.91
N ARG A 60 0.57 -8.40 8.83
CA ARG A 60 0.34 -9.74 8.25
C ARG A 60 -0.74 -10.51 9.01
N ILE A 61 -0.73 -10.43 10.33
CA ILE A 61 -1.74 -11.10 11.16
C ILE A 61 -3.12 -10.53 10.86
N GLU A 62 -3.25 -9.20 10.79
CA GLU A 62 -4.53 -8.56 10.49
C GLU A 62 -5.02 -8.89 9.09
N VAL A 63 -4.12 -8.89 8.11
CA VAL A 63 -4.48 -9.28 6.73
C VAL A 63 -5.03 -10.70 6.72
N GLU A 64 -4.33 -11.64 7.34
CA GLU A 64 -4.77 -13.04 7.36
C GLU A 64 -6.12 -13.21 8.06
N LYS A 65 -6.39 -12.45 9.12
CA LYS A 65 -7.69 -12.47 9.79
C LYS A 65 -8.83 -12.03 8.88
N ILE A 66 -8.57 -11.05 8.00
CA ILE A 66 -9.61 -10.48 7.14
C ILE A 66 -9.84 -11.33 5.89
N ILE A 67 -8.78 -11.70 5.18
CA ILE A 67 -8.91 -12.38 3.89
C ILE A 67 -8.66 -13.88 3.94
N GLY A 68 -8.09 -14.38 5.03
CA GLY A 68 -7.75 -15.79 5.17
C GLY A 68 -6.64 -16.23 4.22
N ARG A 69 -6.44 -17.55 4.17
CA ARG A 69 -5.49 -18.16 3.23
C ARG A 69 -6.22 -18.54 1.95
N GLY A 70 -5.51 -18.46 0.81
CA GLY A 70 -6.03 -18.90 -0.46
C GLY A 70 -5.83 -20.40 -0.68
N SER A 71 -6.03 -20.85 -1.94
CA SER A 71 -5.96 -22.27 -2.30
C SER A 71 -4.56 -22.87 -2.26
N GLY A 72 -3.52 -22.05 -2.20
CA GLY A 72 -2.13 -22.51 -2.25
C GLY A 72 -1.58 -22.68 -3.66
N PHE A 73 -2.44 -22.74 -4.67
CA PHE A 73 -2.01 -22.80 -6.06
C PHE A 73 -2.00 -21.39 -6.63
N VAL A 74 -0.82 -20.88 -6.95
CA VAL A 74 -0.62 -19.49 -7.32
C VAL A 74 0.08 -19.40 -8.68
N ALA A 75 -0.41 -18.50 -9.54
CA ALA A 75 0.20 -18.23 -10.84
C ALA A 75 1.58 -17.58 -10.68
N VAL A 76 2.41 -17.68 -11.72
CA VAL A 76 3.73 -17.04 -11.76
C VAL A 76 3.59 -15.52 -11.66
N GLU A 77 2.68 -14.94 -12.43
CA GLU A 77 2.33 -13.54 -12.36
C GLU A 77 0.97 -13.40 -11.69
N ILE A 78 0.90 -12.55 -10.66
CA ILE A 78 -0.32 -12.36 -9.90
C ILE A 78 -0.91 -11.00 -10.27
N PRO A 79 -2.12 -10.96 -10.86
CA PRO A 79 -2.74 -9.69 -11.26
C PRO A 79 -3.24 -8.89 -10.06
N PHE A 80 -3.41 -7.60 -10.27
CA PHE A 80 -3.95 -6.69 -9.26
C PHE A 80 -5.48 -6.73 -9.25
N THR A 81 -6.07 -6.58 -8.06
CA THR A 81 -7.51 -6.38 -7.95
C THR A 81 -7.89 -5.00 -8.53
N PRO A 82 -9.17 -4.77 -8.85
CA PRO A 82 -9.61 -3.44 -9.31
C PRO A 82 -9.26 -2.33 -8.34
N ARG A 83 -9.41 -2.54 -7.03
CA ARG A 83 -9.03 -1.53 -6.04
C ARG A 83 -7.53 -1.27 -6.01
N ALA A 84 -6.72 -2.33 -6.13
CA ALA A 84 -5.27 -2.17 -6.20
C ALA A 84 -4.84 -1.42 -7.45
N LYS A 85 -5.47 -1.69 -8.59
CA LYS A 85 -5.24 -0.92 -9.82
C LYS A 85 -5.59 0.56 -9.61
N ARG A 86 -6.68 0.82 -8.90
CA ARG A 86 -7.07 2.20 -8.59
C ARG A 86 -6.03 2.90 -7.72
N VAL A 87 -5.42 2.19 -6.78
CA VAL A 87 -4.30 2.74 -5.98
C VAL A 87 -3.17 3.19 -6.89
N LEU A 88 -2.80 2.36 -7.89
CA LEU A 88 -1.73 2.71 -8.82
C LEU A 88 -2.09 3.95 -9.65
N GLU A 89 -3.33 4.05 -10.12
CA GLU A 89 -3.81 5.22 -10.85
C GLU A 89 -3.75 6.48 -9.98
N LEU A 90 -4.22 6.37 -8.73
CA LEU A 90 -4.22 7.49 -7.80
C LEU A 90 -2.79 7.90 -7.42
N SER A 91 -1.87 6.95 -7.36
CA SER A 91 -0.45 7.25 -7.13
C SER A 91 0.12 8.12 -8.23
N LEU A 92 -0.21 7.83 -9.49
CA LEU A 92 0.19 8.64 -10.63
C LEU A 92 -0.41 10.04 -10.54
N GLU A 93 -1.68 10.15 -10.18
CA GLU A 93 -2.33 11.45 -10.01
C GLU A 93 -1.67 12.27 -8.90
N GLU A 94 -1.34 11.65 -7.77
CA GLU A 94 -0.66 12.34 -6.67
C GLU A 94 0.71 12.86 -7.10
N ALA A 95 1.48 12.05 -7.83
CA ALA A 95 2.77 12.49 -8.35
C ALA A 95 2.61 13.70 -9.27
N ARG A 96 1.63 13.65 -10.18
CA ARG A 96 1.35 14.76 -11.11
C ARG A 96 0.98 16.04 -10.38
N GLN A 97 0.09 15.94 -9.39
CA GLN A 97 -0.34 17.11 -8.62
C GLN A 97 0.79 17.75 -7.84
N LEU A 98 1.76 16.94 -7.41
CA LEU A 98 2.94 17.44 -6.72
C LEU A 98 4.05 17.91 -7.66
N GLY A 99 3.84 17.79 -8.98
CA GLY A 99 4.84 18.19 -9.97
C GLY A 99 6.02 17.24 -10.08
N HIS A 100 5.86 16.00 -9.63
CA HIS A 100 6.93 14.99 -9.69
C HIS A 100 6.82 14.18 -10.97
N ASN A 101 7.96 13.90 -11.60
CA ASN A 101 8.02 13.07 -12.80
C ASN A 101 8.36 11.60 -12.49
N TYR A 102 8.35 11.24 -11.21
CA TYR A 102 8.59 9.87 -10.73
C TYR A 102 7.46 9.44 -9.82
N ILE A 103 7.31 8.14 -9.61
CA ILE A 103 6.37 7.56 -8.67
C ILE A 103 7.19 6.82 -7.62
N GLY A 104 7.28 7.38 -6.43
CA GLY A 104 7.99 6.79 -5.30
C GLY A 104 7.03 6.10 -4.34
N THR A 105 7.59 5.54 -3.26
CA THR A 105 6.77 4.87 -2.25
C THR A 105 5.78 5.82 -1.59
N GLU A 106 6.16 7.10 -1.45
CA GLU A 106 5.27 8.14 -0.91
C GLU A 106 4.01 8.31 -1.75
N HIS A 107 4.14 8.23 -3.07
CA HIS A 107 2.98 8.36 -3.96
C HIS A 107 2.10 7.11 -3.88
N LEU A 108 2.69 5.93 -3.72
CA LEU A 108 1.93 4.71 -3.51
C LEU A 108 1.13 4.78 -2.21
N LEU A 109 1.73 5.29 -1.15
CA LEU A 109 1.04 5.47 0.13
C LEU A 109 -0.11 6.46 0.00
N LEU A 110 0.12 7.60 -0.66
CA LEU A 110 -0.93 8.60 -0.90
C LEU A 110 -2.08 8.01 -1.72
N GLY A 111 -1.76 7.22 -2.74
CA GLY A 111 -2.79 6.54 -3.54
C GLY A 111 -3.60 5.56 -2.71
N LEU A 112 -2.92 4.82 -1.84
CA LEU A 112 -3.57 3.87 -0.94
C LEU A 112 -4.54 4.59 0.01
N ILE A 113 -4.11 5.72 0.58
CA ILE A 113 -4.94 6.53 1.47
C ILE A 113 -6.17 7.09 0.72
N ARG A 114 -5.96 7.59 -0.50
CA ARG A 114 -7.05 8.16 -1.29
C ARG A 114 -8.09 7.12 -1.68
N GLU A 115 -7.66 5.91 -2.03
CA GLU A 115 -8.59 4.82 -2.34
C GLU A 115 -9.45 4.51 -1.10
N GLY A 116 -8.82 4.31 0.04
CA GLY A 116 -9.41 4.36 1.39
C GLY A 116 -10.52 3.38 1.75
N GLU A 117 -10.92 2.47 0.85
CA GLU A 117 -12.08 1.60 1.07
C GLU A 117 -11.75 0.11 0.98
N GLY A 118 -10.52 -0.26 0.65
CA GLY A 118 -10.11 -1.65 0.51
C GLY A 118 -9.72 -2.31 1.82
N VAL A 119 -9.22 -3.52 1.71
CA VAL A 119 -8.77 -4.30 2.88
C VAL A 119 -7.64 -3.58 3.62
N ALA A 120 -6.75 -2.89 2.90
CA ALA A 120 -5.68 -2.12 3.55
C ALA A 120 -6.23 -1.11 4.55
N ALA A 121 -7.30 -0.39 4.18
CA ALA A 121 -7.93 0.58 5.07
C ALA A 121 -8.46 -0.11 6.34
N ARG A 122 -9.05 -1.29 6.20
CA ARG A 122 -9.54 -2.08 7.34
C ARG A 122 -8.41 -2.55 8.25
N VAL A 123 -7.29 -2.97 7.66
CA VAL A 123 -6.11 -3.38 8.42
C VAL A 123 -5.59 -2.21 9.26
N LEU A 124 -5.43 -1.05 8.65
CA LEU A 124 -4.93 0.14 9.35
C LEU A 124 -5.89 0.57 10.46
N GLU A 125 -7.19 0.53 10.19
CA GLU A 125 -8.21 0.82 11.19
C GLU A 125 -8.12 -0.14 12.38
N ASN A 126 -7.97 -1.44 12.11
CA ASN A 126 -7.85 -2.46 13.15
C ASN A 126 -6.56 -2.31 13.97
N LEU A 127 -5.53 -1.71 13.39
CA LEU A 127 -4.28 -1.40 14.08
C LEU A 127 -4.31 -0.03 14.76
N ASN A 128 -5.48 0.62 14.79
CA ASN A 128 -5.69 1.93 15.41
C ASN A 128 -4.90 3.05 14.73
N VAL A 129 -4.71 2.95 13.42
CA VAL A 129 -4.06 3.96 12.62
C VAL A 129 -5.11 4.65 11.76
N ASP A 130 -5.29 5.94 11.94
CA ASP A 130 -6.24 6.74 11.17
C ASP A 130 -5.49 7.69 10.24
N LEU A 131 -5.11 7.18 9.07
CA LEU A 131 -4.43 7.98 8.05
C LEU A 131 -5.34 9.07 7.48
N THR A 132 -6.65 8.84 7.46
CA THR A 132 -7.62 9.84 7.01
C THR A 132 -7.63 11.04 7.94
N LYS A 133 -7.58 10.82 9.24
CA LYS A 133 -7.52 11.89 10.24
C LYS A 133 -6.23 12.68 10.12
N ASP A 134 -5.09 11.99 10.00
CA ASP A 134 -3.79 12.63 9.81
C ASP A 134 -3.75 13.46 8.54
N ARG A 135 -4.32 12.94 7.47
CA ARG A 135 -4.44 13.65 6.20
C ARG A 135 -5.27 14.93 6.35
N LYS A 136 -6.41 14.85 7.04
CA LYS A 136 -7.26 16.02 7.31
C LYS A 136 -6.54 17.05 8.17
N SER A 137 -5.85 16.59 9.20
CA SER A 137 -5.05 17.46 10.08
C SER A 137 -3.94 18.17 9.30
N THR A 138 -3.24 17.43 8.43
CA THR A 138 -2.20 17.99 7.59
C THR A 138 -2.76 19.04 6.63
N ARG A 139 -3.92 18.77 6.02
CA ARG A 139 -4.59 19.75 5.14
C ARG A 139 -4.99 21.00 5.88
N LEU A 140 -5.56 20.85 7.07
CA LEU A 140 -5.96 21.98 7.90
C LEU A 140 -4.73 22.81 8.29
N ASN A 141 -3.64 22.16 8.68
CA ASN A 141 -2.39 22.83 9.01
C ASN A 141 -1.79 23.57 7.83
N SER A 142 -1.88 23.00 6.65
CA SER A 142 -1.32 23.62 5.44
C SER A 142 -2.16 24.79 4.92
N SER A 143 -3.40 24.92 5.36
CA SER A 143 -4.27 26.03 4.99
C SER A 143 -4.07 27.27 5.86
N HIS A 144 -3.26 27.18 6.87
CA HIS A 144 -2.88 28.28 7.75
C HIS A 144 -1.58 28.92 7.27
#